data_1e6df61292e98dda11af571986b73839
#
_entry.id   1e6df61292e98dda11af571986b73839
#
_cell.length_a   1.000
_cell.length_b   1.000
_cell.length_c   1.000
_cell.angle_alpha   90.00
_cell.angle_beta   90.00
_cell.angle_gamma   90.00
#
_symmetry.space_group_name_H-M   'P 1'
#
loop_
_entity.id
_entity.type
_entity.pdbx_description
1 polymer ?
#
loop_
_entity_poly.entity_id
_entity_poly.type
_entity_poly.pdbx_seq_one_letter_code
_entity_poly.pdbx_strand_id
1 'polypeptide(L)'
;MTTLGYLAAQTRRIRFLPSVLVLPLHHPILLNRQAATLDVLSGGRLTLGVGLGGSREDYRRLRGELGAVNRGQMMDEFVQALQALWSEQKASFSGRFVDFRDVHCFPKPRQDPLPLFMAGEADAVLRRIARFAQGWIDSFSPPDSMRQIIGQLRHYTREARGTDATIEIARQFYISLAETREAAQANLAASLPNAKPTPATRRREGAEAMLIGTPTEIAARLREYAAIGVTEICAIFYSPDAVGALRQMQSFTRDVIPAVT
;
A
#
# COMPACT_ATOMS: atom_id res chain seq x y z
N MET A 1 0.51 3.42 -12.48
CA MET A 1 -0.34 4.61 -12.65
C MET A 1 -1.30 4.50 -13.83
N THR A 2 -0.87 4.05 -15.03
CA THR A 2 -1.72 3.96 -16.23
C THR A 2 -2.98 3.11 -16.03
N THR A 3 -2.85 1.89 -15.48
CA THR A 3 -4.00 1.02 -15.16
C THR A 3 -4.99 1.70 -14.21
N LEU A 4 -4.49 2.40 -13.20
CA LEU A 4 -5.35 3.13 -12.26
C LEU A 4 -6.10 4.27 -12.95
N GLY A 5 -5.46 4.96 -13.91
CA GLY A 5 -6.11 5.98 -14.73
C GLY A 5 -7.27 5.42 -15.55
N TYR A 6 -7.07 4.25 -16.18
CA TYR A 6 -8.13 3.57 -16.89
C TYR A 6 -9.30 3.18 -15.97
N LEU A 7 -9.00 2.58 -14.81
CA LEU A 7 -10.02 2.21 -13.83
C LEU A 7 -10.74 3.42 -13.23
N ALA A 8 -10.05 4.55 -13.05
CA ALA A 8 -10.66 5.79 -12.56
C ALA A 8 -11.71 6.33 -13.53
N ALA A 9 -11.48 6.21 -14.83
CA ALA A 9 -12.45 6.59 -15.86
C ALA A 9 -13.70 5.68 -15.89
N GLN A 10 -13.53 4.39 -15.55
CA GLN A 10 -14.61 3.39 -15.55
C GLN A 10 -15.42 3.33 -14.24
N THR A 11 -14.95 3.97 -13.18
CA THR A 11 -15.56 3.89 -11.84
C THR A 11 -15.85 5.27 -11.28
N ARG A 12 -16.75 5.36 -10.27
CA ARG A 12 -17.15 6.64 -9.66
C ARG A 12 -16.91 6.70 -8.14
N ARG A 13 -16.86 5.56 -7.45
CA ARG A 13 -16.81 5.46 -5.98
C ARG A 13 -15.55 4.80 -5.44
N ILE A 14 -14.99 3.84 -6.16
CA ILE A 14 -13.82 3.06 -5.74
C ILE A 14 -12.62 3.99 -5.55
N ARG A 15 -11.95 3.88 -4.41
CA ARG A 15 -10.68 4.53 -4.10
C ARG A 15 -9.52 3.69 -4.66
N PHE A 16 -8.39 4.32 -4.86
CA PHE A 16 -7.19 3.69 -5.43
C PHE A 16 -6.04 3.79 -4.44
N LEU A 17 -5.49 2.63 -4.06
CA LEU A 17 -4.31 2.52 -3.21
C LEU A 17 -3.31 1.55 -3.86
N PRO A 18 -2.30 2.04 -4.61
CA PRO A 18 -1.18 1.16 -5.01
C PRO A 18 -0.49 0.62 -3.76
N SER A 19 -0.43 -0.70 -3.62
CA SER A 19 0.14 -1.34 -2.43
C SER A 19 1.31 -2.28 -2.82
N VAL A 20 2.50 -1.77 -3.11
CA VAL A 20 2.93 -0.38 -3.07
C VAL A 20 3.75 -0.01 -4.31
N LEU A 21 3.90 1.27 -4.59
CA LEU A 21 4.94 1.75 -5.49
C LEU A 21 6.29 1.76 -4.78
N VAL A 22 7.32 1.28 -5.43
CA VAL A 22 8.70 1.36 -4.90
C VAL A 22 9.22 2.78 -5.16
N LEU A 23 8.93 3.69 -4.23
CA LEU A 23 9.15 5.13 -4.44
C LEU A 23 10.55 5.48 -4.93
N PRO A 24 11.65 4.95 -4.37
CA PRO A 24 12.98 5.29 -4.83
C PRO A 24 13.32 4.87 -6.28
N LEU A 25 12.49 4.06 -6.93
CA LEU A 25 12.65 3.73 -8.35
C LEU A 25 11.97 4.73 -9.29
N HIS A 26 11.19 5.65 -8.77
CA HIS A 26 10.51 6.69 -9.52
C HIS A 26 11.20 8.04 -9.38
N HIS A 27 11.15 8.87 -10.44
CA HIS A 27 11.58 10.26 -10.34
C HIS A 27 10.44 11.09 -9.71
N PRO A 28 10.68 11.87 -8.63
CA PRO A 28 9.61 12.57 -7.91
C PRO A 28 8.77 13.50 -8.79
N ILE A 29 9.35 14.26 -9.70
CA ILE A 29 8.62 15.16 -10.60
C ILE A 29 7.67 14.37 -11.51
N LEU A 30 8.15 13.25 -12.10
CA LEU A 30 7.32 12.42 -12.99
C LEU A 30 6.20 11.73 -12.23
N LEU A 31 6.51 11.17 -11.06
CA LEU A 31 5.52 10.54 -10.21
C LEU A 31 4.49 11.55 -9.72
N ASN A 32 4.91 12.77 -9.34
CA ASN A 32 4.00 13.83 -8.94
C ASN A 32 2.98 14.15 -10.04
N ARG A 33 3.44 14.36 -11.28
CA ARG A 33 2.53 14.62 -12.41
C ARG A 33 1.50 13.51 -12.61
N GLN A 34 1.95 12.26 -12.54
CA GLN A 34 1.06 11.11 -12.68
C GLN A 34 0.06 11.00 -11.52
N ALA A 35 0.53 11.17 -10.28
CA ALA A 35 -0.32 11.06 -9.08
C ALA A 35 -1.33 12.21 -9.00
N ALA A 36 -0.88 13.44 -9.19
CA ALA A 36 -1.76 14.61 -9.16
C ALA A 36 -2.81 14.57 -10.29
N THR A 37 -2.41 14.18 -11.52
CA THR A 37 -3.35 14.00 -12.63
C THR A 37 -4.38 12.93 -12.31
N LEU A 38 -3.96 11.77 -11.78
CA LEU A 38 -4.87 10.70 -11.40
C LEU A 38 -5.82 11.14 -10.27
N ASP A 39 -5.31 11.90 -9.29
CA ASP A 39 -6.12 12.40 -8.20
C ASP A 39 -7.21 13.35 -8.70
N VAL A 40 -6.86 14.27 -9.59
CA VAL A 40 -7.85 15.17 -10.23
C VAL A 40 -8.85 14.40 -11.07
N LEU A 41 -8.41 13.53 -11.98
CA LEU A 41 -9.29 12.76 -12.86
C LEU A 41 -10.20 11.79 -12.09
N SER A 42 -9.72 11.25 -10.99
CA SER A 42 -10.52 10.37 -10.14
C SER A 42 -11.47 11.12 -9.21
N GLY A 43 -11.36 12.46 -9.10
CA GLY A 43 -12.18 13.27 -8.19
C GLY A 43 -11.72 13.17 -6.73
N GLY A 44 -10.43 12.97 -6.46
CA GLY A 44 -9.88 12.88 -5.10
C GLY A 44 -9.97 11.46 -4.51
N ARG A 45 -9.87 10.43 -5.34
CA ARG A 45 -9.97 9.02 -4.90
C ARG A 45 -8.62 8.30 -4.81
N LEU A 46 -7.50 9.01 -5.01
CA LEU A 46 -6.17 8.42 -4.89
C LEU A 46 -5.64 8.52 -3.45
N THR A 47 -5.13 7.43 -2.94
CA THR A 47 -4.19 7.37 -1.81
C THR A 47 -2.87 6.81 -2.35
N LEU A 48 -1.76 7.52 -2.19
CA LEU A 48 -0.48 7.10 -2.74
C LEU A 48 0.22 6.13 -1.78
N GLY A 49 0.14 4.84 -2.06
CA GLY A 49 0.85 3.81 -1.29
C GLY A 49 2.27 3.59 -1.79
N VAL A 50 3.27 3.76 -0.91
CA VAL A 50 4.69 3.68 -1.25
C VAL A 50 5.47 2.76 -0.32
N GLY A 51 6.58 2.25 -0.81
CA GLY A 51 7.49 1.42 -0.04
C GLY A 51 8.92 1.46 -0.57
N LEU A 52 9.83 0.84 0.20
CA LEU A 52 11.25 0.75 -0.19
C LEU A 52 11.53 -0.37 -1.21
N GLY A 53 10.59 -1.28 -1.43
CA GLY A 53 10.84 -2.49 -2.21
C GLY A 53 11.80 -3.48 -1.53
N GLY A 54 11.70 -4.75 -1.90
CA GLY A 54 12.48 -5.84 -1.31
C GLY A 54 13.82 -6.10 -2.02
N SER A 55 13.87 -5.95 -3.34
CA SER A 55 14.98 -6.37 -4.17
C SER A 55 16.06 -5.29 -4.31
N ARG A 56 17.27 -5.58 -3.81
CA ARG A 56 18.45 -4.75 -4.09
C ARG A 56 18.91 -4.87 -5.54
N GLU A 57 18.60 -6.00 -6.18
CA GLU A 57 18.95 -6.25 -7.57
C GLU A 57 18.17 -5.34 -8.52
N ASP A 58 16.87 -5.13 -8.26
CA ASP A 58 16.05 -4.21 -9.04
C ASP A 58 16.59 -2.77 -8.98
N TYR A 59 17.06 -2.37 -7.78
CA TYR A 59 17.73 -1.07 -7.64
C TYR A 59 19.00 -0.98 -8.49
N ARG A 60 19.85 -2.01 -8.45
CA ARG A 60 21.09 -2.02 -9.27
C ARG A 60 20.78 -1.97 -10.75
N ARG A 61 19.78 -2.72 -11.21
CA ARG A 61 19.38 -2.76 -12.63
C ARG A 61 18.78 -1.43 -13.12
N LEU A 62 17.96 -0.78 -12.29
CA LEU A 62 17.23 0.43 -12.68
C LEU A 62 17.95 1.74 -12.32
N ARG A 63 18.83 1.71 -11.33
CA ARG A 63 19.51 2.90 -10.78
C ARG A 63 21.02 2.81 -10.81
N GLY A 64 21.60 1.75 -11.33
CA GLY A 64 23.06 1.58 -11.41
C GLY A 64 23.73 1.70 -10.03
N GLU A 65 24.73 2.59 -9.91
CA GLU A 65 25.47 2.79 -8.65
C GLU A 65 24.60 3.29 -7.49
N LEU A 66 23.47 3.94 -7.76
CA LEU A 66 22.51 4.32 -6.72
C LEU A 66 21.89 3.11 -5.99
N GLY A 67 22.03 1.90 -6.54
CA GLY A 67 21.63 0.67 -5.85
C GLY A 67 22.38 0.39 -4.55
N ALA A 68 23.56 0.99 -4.34
CA ALA A 68 24.35 0.86 -3.11
C ALA A 68 24.01 1.88 -2.02
N VAL A 69 23.19 2.89 -2.31
CA VAL A 69 22.86 3.98 -1.38
C VAL A 69 21.86 3.57 -0.30
N ASN A 70 21.78 4.40 0.74
CA ASN A 70 20.76 4.28 1.77
C ASN A 70 19.36 4.60 1.22
N ARG A 71 18.59 3.56 0.90
CA ARG A 71 17.24 3.67 0.33
C ARG A 71 16.27 4.42 1.24
N GLY A 72 16.48 4.34 2.56
CA GLY A 72 15.67 5.07 3.53
C GLY A 72 15.86 6.58 3.41
N GLN A 73 17.10 7.06 3.34
CA GLN A 73 17.39 8.48 3.13
C GLN A 73 16.87 8.97 1.78
N MET A 74 17.05 8.18 0.71
CA MET A 74 16.47 8.51 -0.59
C MET A 74 14.93 8.63 -0.53
N MET A 75 14.26 7.74 0.19
CA MET A 75 12.82 7.81 0.37
C MET A 75 12.41 9.07 1.15
N ASP A 76 13.15 9.44 2.20
CA ASP A 76 12.87 10.64 2.98
C ASP A 76 12.95 11.91 2.10
N GLU A 77 13.97 12.03 1.27
CA GLU A 77 14.11 13.15 0.33
C GLU A 77 12.99 13.15 -0.74
N PHE A 78 12.67 11.98 -1.29
CA PHE A 78 11.66 11.88 -2.33
C PHE A 78 10.25 12.21 -1.80
N VAL A 79 9.94 11.85 -0.57
CA VAL A 79 8.67 12.25 0.06
C VAL A 79 8.61 13.76 0.28
N GLN A 80 9.69 14.38 0.79
CA GLN A 80 9.74 15.82 0.99
C GLN A 80 9.67 16.56 -0.36
N ALA A 81 10.35 16.07 -1.40
CA ALA A 81 10.26 16.62 -2.74
C ALA A 81 8.83 16.53 -3.32
N LEU A 82 8.12 15.41 -3.09
CA LEU A 82 6.71 15.28 -3.48
C LEU A 82 5.82 16.26 -2.72
N GLN A 83 6.01 16.42 -1.41
CA GLN A 83 5.25 17.37 -0.60
C GLN A 83 5.45 18.82 -1.09
N ALA A 84 6.68 19.24 -1.40
CA ALA A 84 6.95 20.55 -2.00
C ALA A 84 6.24 20.70 -3.36
N LEU A 85 6.32 19.67 -4.23
CA LEU A 85 5.65 19.68 -5.53
C LEU A 85 4.11 19.74 -5.42
N TRP A 86 3.52 19.21 -4.35
CA TRP A 86 2.06 19.29 -4.12
C TRP A 86 1.62 20.65 -3.63
N SER A 87 2.34 21.25 -2.66
CA SER A 87 1.92 22.47 -1.97
C SER A 87 2.34 23.76 -2.68
N GLU A 88 3.54 23.80 -3.28
CA GLU A 88 4.10 25.02 -3.82
C GLU A 88 3.76 25.23 -5.31
N GLN A 89 3.34 26.43 -5.70
CA GLN A 89 3.11 26.73 -7.12
C GLN A 89 4.39 26.64 -7.95
N LYS A 90 5.49 27.07 -7.37
CA LYS A 90 6.84 27.07 -7.94
C LYS A 90 7.75 26.38 -6.94
N ALA A 91 7.89 25.07 -7.08
CA ALA A 91 8.58 24.23 -6.12
C ALA A 91 10.09 24.20 -6.36
N SER A 92 10.83 24.25 -5.26
CA SER A 92 12.28 24.00 -5.26
C SER A 92 12.62 23.01 -4.15
N PHE A 93 13.55 22.11 -4.43
CA PHE A 93 14.06 21.16 -3.46
C PHE A 93 15.53 20.90 -3.71
N SER A 94 16.36 20.92 -2.66
CA SER A 94 17.78 20.60 -2.76
C SER A 94 18.11 19.45 -1.82
N GLY A 95 18.45 18.30 -2.39
CA GLY A 95 18.82 17.09 -1.69
C GLY A 95 19.99 16.38 -2.35
N ARG A 96 20.41 15.29 -1.74
CA ARG A 96 21.48 14.44 -2.27
C ARG A 96 21.05 13.61 -3.48
N PHE A 97 19.79 13.17 -3.48
CA PHE A 97 19.25 12.22 -4.45
C PHE A 97 18.31 12.87 -5.47
N VAL A 98 17.81 14.04 -5.16
CA VAL A 98 16.99 14.85 -6.04
C VAL A 98 17.25 16.34 -5.78
N ASP A 99 17.43 17.08 -6.84
CA ASP A 99 17.58 18.53 -6.83
C ASP A 99 16.75 19.11 -7.99
N PHE A 100 15.97 20.14 -7.70
CA PHE A 100 15.26 20.91 -8.73
C PHE A 100 14.95 22.33 -8.22
N ARG A 101 14.87 23.27 -9.15
CA ARG A 101 14.60 24.66 -8.84
C ARG A 101 13.49 25.19 -9.74
N ASP A 102 12.62 25.98 -9.13
CA ASP A 102 11.61 26.77 -9.83
C ASP A 102 10.67 25.92 -10.72
N VAL A 103 10.34 24.71 -10.29
CA VAL A 103 9.53 23.78 -11.05
C VAL A 103 8.05 24.10 -10.89
N HIS A 104 7.39 24.41 -11.99
CA HIS A 104 5.92 24.47 -12.07
C HIS A 104 5.39 23.08 -12.39
N CYS A 105 4.73 22.45 -11.44
CA CYS A 105 4.17 21.11 -11.59
C CYS A 105 2.65 21.10 -11.44
N PHE A 106 1.96 21.00 -12.56
CA PHE A 106 0.48 20.98 -12.62
C PHE A 106 0.00 19.71 -13.32
N PRO A 107 -1.27 19.25 -13.03
CA PRO A 107 -2.17 19.85 -12.04
C PRO A 107 -1.62 19.66 -10.61
N LYS A 108 -2.14 20.43 -9.65
CA LYS A 108 -1.99 20.10 -8.23
C LYS A 108 -2.98 18.99 -7.88
N PRO A 109 -2.70 18.15 -6.87
CA PRO A 109 -3.69 17.20 -6.38
C PRO A 109 -4.99 17.91 -5.98
N ARG A 110 -6.11 17.25 -6.12
CA ARG A 110 -7.40 17.72 -5.63
C ARG A 110 -7.48 17.64 -4.10
N GLN A 111 -6.86 16.62 -3.54
CA GLN A 111 -6.73 16.42 -2.09
C GLN A 111 -5.54 17.24 -1.58
N ASP A 112 -5.69 17.92 -0.44
CA ASP A 112 -4.63 18.71 0.20
C ASP A 112 -4.51 18.36 1.69
N PRO A 113 -3.47 17.64 2.08
CA PRO A 113 -2.47 16.97 1.23
C PRO A 113 -3.01 15.73 0.51
N LEU A 114 -2.36 15.33 -0.59
CA LEU A 114 -2.60 14.01 -1.19
C LEU A 114 -2.24 12.92 -0.17
N PRO A 115 -3.17 12.03 0.21
CA PRO A 115 -2.89 11.01 1.22
C PRO A 115 -1.75 10.09 0.80
N LEU A 116 -0.77 9.94 1.69
CA LEU A 116 0.41 9.09 1.51
C LEU A 116 0.39 7.96 2.54
N PHE A 117 0.41 6.72 2.07
CA PHE A 117 0.54 5.55 2.92
C PHE A 117 1.91 4.90 2.67
N MET A 118 2.52 4.35 3.70
CA MET A 118 3.82 3.71 3.59
C MET A 118 3.81 2.29 4.13
N ALA A 119 4.55 1.39 3.47
CA ALA A 119 4.70 0.00 3.88
C ALA A 119 6.04 -0.26 4.58
N GLY A 120 6.01 -1.17 5.54
CA GLY A 120 7.16 -1.71 6.27
C GLY A 120 6.97 -1.66 7.78
N GLU A 121 7.73 -2.50 8.50
CA GLU A 121 7.56 -2.76 9.95
C GLU A 121 8.82 -2.44 10.79
N ALA A 122 9.96 -2.15 10.15
CA ALA A 122 11.18 -1.80 10.88
C ALA A 122 11.03 -0.46 11.61
N ASP A 123 11.64 -0.32 12.79
CA ASP A 123 11.54 0.89 13.62
C ASP A 123 11.80 2.19 12.85
N ALA A 124 12.87 2.23 12.04
CA ALA A 124 13.16 3.38 11.20
C ALA A 124 12.06 3.69 10.16
N VAL A 125 11.31 2.67 9.72
CA VAL A 125 10.17 2.86 8.80
C VAL A 125 8.97 3.38 9.58
N LEU A 126 8.67 2.87 10.77
CA LEU A 126 7.57 3.35 11.61
C LEU A 126 7.76 4.82 12.00
N ARG A 127 8.99 5.24 12.33
CA ARG A 127 9.32 6.66 12.58
C ARG A 127 9.14 7.51 11.33
N ARG A 128 9.47 7.00 10.15
CA ARG A 128 9.23 7.68 8.86
C ARG A 128 7.74 7.85 8.60
N ILE A 129 6.95 6.79 8.79
CA ILE A 129 5.49 6.82 8.65
C ILE A 129 4.91 7.87 9.60
N ALA A 130 5.30 7.80 10.87
CA ALA A 130 4.88 8.76 11.88
C ALA A 130 5.17 10.22 11.50
N ARG A 131 6.26 10.47 10.79
CA ARG A 131 6.67 11.82 10.38
C ARG A 131 5.97 12.31 9.11
N PHE A 132 5.75 11.44 8.13
CA PHE A 132 5.42 11.87 6.76
C PHE A 132 4.09 11.33 6.22
N ALA A 133 3.58 10.18 6.72
CA ALA A 133 2.45 9.50 6.09
C ALA A 133 1.15 9.63 6.88
N GLN A 134 0.02 9.57 6.22
CA GLN A 134 -1.31 9.50 6.84
C GLN A 134 -1.72 8.07 7.17
N GLY A 135 -1.05 7.06 6.57
CA GLY A 135 -1.37 5.66 6.83
C GLY A 135 -0.17 4.71 6.74
N TRP A 136 -0.33 3.56 7.39
CA TRP A 136 0.58 2.43 7.35
C TRP A 136 -0.04 1.27 6.56
N ILE A 137 0.76 0.64 5.70
CA ILE A 137 0.36 -0.58 4.98
C ILE A 137 1.12 -1.75 5.56
N ASP A 138 0.41 -2.66 6.20
CA ASP A 138 0.93 -3.94 6.66
C ASP A 138 0.63 -5.06 5.66
N SER A 139 1.50 -6.08 5.60
CA SER A 139 1.33 -7.20 4.66
C SER A 139 1.36 -8.57 5.32
N PHE A 140 2.02 -8.72 6.47
CA PHE A 140 2.34 -10.07 6.99
C PHE A 140 2.24 -10.20 8.51
N SER A 141 1.99 -9.13 9.26
CA SER A 141 2.01 -9.19 10.72
C SER A 141 0.83 -10.00 11.26
N PRO A 142 1.06 -11.01 12.13
CA PRO A 142 -0.03 -11.65 12.85
C PRO A 142 -0.72 -10.64 13.80
N PRO A 143 -1.96 -10.87 14.24
CA PRO A 143 -2.74 -9.92 15.02
C PRO A 143 -2.02 -9.37 16.26
N ASP A 144 -1.31 -10.23 17.00
CA ASP A 144 -0.61 -9.79 18.22
C ASP A 144 0.59 -8.89 17.91
N SER A 145 1.40 -9.25 16.93
CA SER A 145 2.49 -8.40 16.44
C SER A 145 1.94 -7.07 15.89
N MET A 146 0.82 -7.13 15.17
CA MET A 146 0.19 -5.95 14.60
C MET A 146 -0.31 -4.99 15.68
N ARG A 147 -0.90 -5.49 16.79
CA ARG A 147 -1.26 -4.64 17.94
C ARG A 147 -0.06 -3.88 18.52
N GLN A 148 1.07 -4.57 18.67
CA GLN A 148 2.31 -3.96 19.16
C GLN A 148 2.82 -2.88 18.21
N ILE A 149 2.86 -3.16 16.90
CA ILE A 149 3.29 -2.22 15.88
C ILE A 149 2.37 -1.00 15.83
N ILE A 150 1.06 -1.19 15.89
CA ILE A 150 0.08 -0.09 15.93
C ILE A 150 0.29 0.78 17.18
N GLY A 151 0.52 0.16 18.34
CA GLY A 151 0.81 0.89 19.58
C GLY A 151 2.07 1.74 19.45
N GLN A 152 3.14 1.17 18.92
CA GLN A 152 4.41 1.85 18.67
C GLN A 152 4.28 2.97 17.63
N LEU A 153 3.57 2.72 16.55
CA LEU A 153 3.32 3.71 15.50
C LEU A 153 2.50 4.90 16.02
N ARG A 154 1.46 4.65 16.82
CA ARG A 154 0.67 5.70 17.47
C ARG A 154 1.51 6.53 18.43
N HIS A 155 2.42 5.89 19.17
CA HIS A 155 3.36 6.61 20.04
C HIS A 155 4.27 7.55 19.22
N TYR A 156 4.94 7.05 18.17
CA TYR A 156 5.78 7.86 17.30
C TYR A 156 5.00 8.98 16.59
N THR A 157 3.76 8.71 16.19
CA THR A 157 2.92 9.72 15.54
C THR A 157 2.60 10.89 16.50
N ARG A 158 2.29 10.58 17.76
CA ARG A 158 2.06 11.62 18.78
C ARG A 158 3.32 12.43 19.07
N GLU A 159 4.48 11.78 19.15
CA GLU A 159 5.75 12.48 19.32
C GLU A 159 6.07 13.40 18.13
N ALA A 160 5.80 12.96 16.91
CA ALA A 160 6.17 13.69 15.70
C ALA A 160 5.19 14.83 15.34
N ARG A 161 3.89 14.69 15.64
CA ARG A 161 2.82 15.57 15.15
C ARG A 161 1.85 16.10 16.21
N GLY A 162 2.00 15.68 17.46
CA GLY A 162 1.09 16.05 18.56
C GLY A 162 0.02 15.00 18.86
N THR A 163 -0.72 15.24 19.95
CA THR A 163 -1.61 14.24 20.55
C THR A 163 -2.83 13.87 19.71
N ASP A 164 -3.32 14.79 18.87
CA ASP A 164 -4.52 14.60 18.07
C ASP A 164 -4.24 13.95 16.70
N ALA A 165 -2.97 13.71 16.39
CA ALA A 165 -2.59 13.09 15.14
C ALA A 165 -3.01 11.62 15.09
N THR A 166 -3.72 11.26 14.04
CA THR A 166 -4.15 9.89 13.74
C THR A 166 -3.35 9.27 12.61
N ILE A 167 -3.38 7.94 12.55
CA ILE A 167 -2.76 7.16 11.48
C ILE A 167 -3.74 6.07 11.06
N GLU A 168 -4.02 5.99 9.76
CA GLU A 168 -4.86 4.96 9.18
C GLU A 168 -4.07 3.66 9.01
N ILE A 169 -4.72 2.52 9.13
CA ILE A 169 -4.08 1.21 9.07
C ILE A 169 -4.68 0.41 7.92
N ALA A 170 -3.93 0.27 6.85
CA ALA A 170 -4.26 -0.59 5.73
C ALA A 170 -3.60 -1.97 5.89
N ARG A 171 -4.34 -3.04 5.62
CA ARG A 171 -3.82 -4.41 5.66
C ARG A 171 -3.96 -5.09 4.31
N GLN A 172 -2.87 -5.65 3.81
CA GLN A 172 -2.88 -6.47 2.61
C GLN A 172 -3.20 -7.93 2.98
N PHE A 173 -4.22 -8.50 2.35
CA PHE A 173 -4.60 -9.90 2.49
C PHE A 173 -4.51 -10.64 1.17
N TYR A 174 -4.01 -11.86 1.25
CA TYR A 174 -4.03 -12.84 0.17
C TYR A 174 -5.20 -13.77 0.39
N ILE A 175 -6.17 -13.76 -0.52
CA ILE A 175 -7.48 -14.38 -0.33
C ILE A 175 -7.66 -15.54 -1.28
N SER A 176 -8.11 -16.69 -0.76
CA SER A 176 -8.70 -17.77 -1.53
C SER A 176 -10.07 -18.11 -0.93
N LEU A 177 -11.12 -17.70 -1.61
CA LEU A 177 -12.51 -17.77 -1.18
C LEU A 177 -13.28 -18.79 -2.02
N ALA A 178 -14.01 -19.69 -1.34
CA ALA A 178 -14.91 -20.65 -1.99
C ALA A 178 -16.07 -21.03 -1.04
N GLU A 179 -17.02 -21.85 -1.53
CA GLU A 179 -18.14 -22.34 -0.75
C GLU A 179 -17.69 -23.28 0.39
N THR A 180 -16.55 -23.99 0.20
CA THR A 180 -15.94 -24.81 1.24
C THR A 180 -14.46 -24.46 1.41
N ARG A 181 -13.90 -24.78 2.59
CA ARG A 181 -12.49 -24.58 2.89
C ARG A 181 -11.58 -25.42 1.97
N GLU A 182 -12.00 -26.65 1.66
CA GLU A 182 -11.27 -27.57 0.78
C GLU A 182 -11.18 -27.01 -0.65
N ALA A 183 -12.28 -26.47 -1.17
CA ALA A 183 -12.31 -25.82 -2.49
C ALA A 183 -11.43 -24.55 -2.51
N ALA A 184 -11.42 -23.77 -1.42
CA ALA A 184 -10.54 -22.62 -1.30
C ALA A 184 -9.07 -23.02 -1.28
N GLN A 185 -8.72 -24.09 -0.56
CA GLN A 185 -7.36 -24.64 -0.56
C GLN A 185 -6.93 -25.16 -1.94
N ALA A 186 -7.84 -25.86 -2.64
CA ALA A 186 -7.58 -26.33 -4.00
C ALA A 186 -7.33 -25.17 -4.99
N ASN A 187 -8.13 -24.10 -4.90
CA ASN A 187 -7.93 -22.89 -5.71
C ASN A 187 -6.55 -22.24 -5.46
N LEU A 188 -6.15 -22.13 -4.20
CA LEU A 188 -4.83 -21.62 -3.85
C LEU A 188 -3.71 -22.49 -4.43
N ALA A 189 -3.78 -23.80 -4.22
CA ALA A 189 -2.78 -24.74 -4.73
C ALA A 189 -2.66 -24.68 -6.26
N ALA A 190 -3.78 -24.58 -6.96
CA ALA A 190 -3.82 -24.45 -8.42
C ALA A 190 -3.28 -23.09 -8.91
N SER A 191 -3.35 -22.04 -8.08
CA SER A 191 -2.85 -20.69 -8.43
C SER A 191 -1.33 -20.57 -8.33
N LEU A 192 -0.64 -21.49 -7.61
CA LEU A 192 0.78 -21.44 -7.32
C LEU A 192 1.56 -22.66 -7.81
N PRO A 193 1.27 -23.24 -9.00
CA PRO A 193 1.75 -24.57 -9.37
C PRO A 193 3.28 -24.70 -9.54
N ASN A 194 4.03 -23.60 -9.67
CA ASN A 194 5.46 -23.61 -9.96
C ASN A 194 6.27 -22.52 -9.25
N ALA A 195 5.72 -21.85 -8.29
CA ALA A 195 6.44 -20.80 -7.57
C ALA A 195 7.48 -21.41 -6.63
N LYS A 196 8.75 -21.35 -7.00
CA LYS A 196 9.82 -21.59 -5.99
C LYS A 196 9.62 -20.57 -4.87
N PRO A 197 9.50 -21.03 -3.60
CA PRO A 197 9.23 -20.12 -2.50
C PRO A 197 10.41 -19.15 -2.35
N THR A 198 10.18 -17.91 -2.70
CA THR A 198 11.09 -16.80 -2.36
C THR A 198 10.93 -16.45 -0.87
N PRO A 199 11.88 -15.75 -0.24
CA PRO A 199 11.68 -15.28 1.15
C PRO A 199 10.39 -14.47 1.32
N ALA A 200 9.97 -13.74 0.30
CA ALA A 200 8.70 -13.01 0.30
C ALA A 200 7.49 -13.94 0.19
N THR A 201 7.55 -14.99 -0.65
CA THR A 201 6.47 -15.98 -0.75
C THR A 201 6.38 -16.87 0.48
N ARG A 202 7.50 -17.23 1.12
CA ARG A 202 7.49 -17.94 2.41
C ARG A 202 6.84 -17.13 3.53
N ARG A 203 7.04 -15.83 3.56
CA ARG A 203 6.28 -14.92 4.45
C ARG A 203 4.80 -14.86 4.08
N ARG A 204 4.45 -14.93 2.79
CA ARG A 204 3.07 -14.98 2.29
C ARG A 204 2.36 -16.30 2.63
N GLU A 205 3.09 -17.41 2.63
CA GLU A 205 2.60 -18.76 2.98
C GLU A 205 2.37 -18.94 4.49
N GLY A 206 2.82 -17.98 5.31
CA GLY A 206 2.45 -17.94 6.73
C GLY A 206 0.93 -17.82 6.86
N ALA A 207 0.31 -18.78 7.55
CA ALA A 207 -1.16 -18.94 7.68
C ALA A 207 -1.90 -17.64 8.13
N GLU A 208 -1.17 -16.71 8.70
CA GLU A 208 -1.68 -15.45 9.25
C GLU A 208 -1.91 -14.35 8.20
N ALA A 209 -1.16 -14.39 7.07
CA ALA A 209 -1.29 -13.39 6.00
C ALA A 209 -2.33 -13.79 4.95
N MET A 210 -2.80 -15.04 5.00
CA MET A 210 -3.72 -15.60 4.02
C MET A 210 -5.10 -15.83 4.64
N LEU A 211 -6.13 -15.43 3.91
CA LEU A 211 -7.51 -15.72 4.22
C LEU A 211 -7.99 -16.82 3.27
N ILE A 212 -8.08 -18.03 3.77
CA ILE A 212 -8.46 -19.21 3.00
C ILE A 212 -9.70 -19.82 3.65
N GLY A 213 -10.81 -19.91 2.92
CA GLY A 213 -12.03 -20.52 3.42
C GLY A 213 -13.30 -19.98 2.83
N THR A 214 -14.37 -20.16 3.58
CA THR A 214 -15.73 -19.69 3.25
C THR A 214 -15.89 -18.20 3.54
N PRO A 215 -16.93 -17.54 2.98
CA PRO A 215 -17.24 -16.14 3.30
C PRO A 215 -17.36 -15.87 4.80
N THR A 216 -17.99 -16.78 5.55
CA THR A 216 -18.19 -16.65 6.99
C THR A 216 -16.87 -16.68 7.77
N GLU A 217 -15.97 -17.60 7.43
CA GLU A 217 -14.66 -17.71 8.06
C GLU A 217 -13.79 -16.49 7.78
N ILE A 218 -13.80 -16.02 6.53
CA ILE A 218 -13.05 -14.83 6.13
C ILE A 218 -13.61 -13.58 6.83
N ALA A 219 -14.93 -13.42 6.90
CA ALA A 219 -15.54 -12.30 7.60
C ALA A 219 -15.20 -12.31 9.11
N ALA A 220 -15.22 -13.48 9.76
CA ALA A 220 -14.81 -13.60 11.15
C ALA A 220 -13.35 -13.14 11.36
N ARG A 221 -12.45 -13.56 10.49
CA ARG A 221 -11.04 -13.16 10.56
C ARG A 221 -10.83 -11.67 10.31
N LEU A 222 -11.55 -11.09 9.37
CA LEU A 222 -11.49 -9.65 9.10
C LEU A 222 -11.99 -8.82 10.28
N ARG A 223 -13.03 -9.29 11.02
CA ARG A 223 -13.48 -8.61 12.25
C ARG A 223 -12.40 -8.59 13.34
N GLU A 224 -11.58 -9.63 13.46
CA GLU A 224 -10.44 -9.64 14.40
C GLU A 224 -9.44 -8.52 14.07
N TYR A 225 -9.14 -8.32 12.78
CA TYR A 225 -8.27 -7.24 12.34
C TYR A 225 -8.91 -5.86 12.49
N ALA A 226 -10.20 -5.73 12.21
CA ALA A 226 -10.94 -4.49 12.45
C ALA A 226 -10.90 -4.11 13.95
N ALA A 227 -11.07 -5.09 14.85
CA ALA A 227 -11.02 -4.87 16.30
C ALA A 227 -9.65 -4.37 16.81
N ILE A 228 -8.56 -4.63 16.10
CA ILE A 228 -7.23 -4.10 16.45
C ILE A 228 -6.91 -2.77 15.77
N GLY A 229 -7.80 -2.26 14.93
CA GLY A 229 -7.70 -0.95 14.34
C GLY A 229 -7.35 -0.90 12.87
N VAL A 230 -7.49 -2.00 12.12
CA VAL A 230 -7.41 -1.99 10.64
C VAL A 230 -8.64 -1.26 10.10
N THR A 231 -8.40 -0.22 9.30
CA THR A 231 -9.44 0.62 8.70
C THR A 231 -9.63 0.34 7.21
N GLU A 232 -8.59 -0.15 6.54
CA GLU A 232 -8.63 -0.45 5.11
C GLU A 232 -8.04 -1.83 4.82
N ILE A 233 -8.56 -2.52 3.81
CA ILE A 233 -8.02 -3.79 3.33
C ILE A 233 -7.63 -3.71 1.85
N CYS A 234 -6.47 -4.29 1.54
CA CYS A 234 -6.01 -4.51 0.17
C CYS A 234 -6.13 -6.01 -0.13
N ALA A 235 -7.20 -6.42 -0.82
CA ALA A 235 -7.47 -7.83 -1.12
C ALA A 235 -6.79 -8.28 -2.42
N ILE A 236 -6.00 -9.34 -2.35
CA ILE A 236 -5.39 -10.01 -3.51
C ILE A 236 -5.99 -11.41 -3.60
N PHE A 237 -6.76 -11.66 -4.64
CA PHE A 237 -7.44 -12.93 -4.83
C PHE A 237 -6.59 -13.93 -5.59
N TYR A 238 -6.39 -15.11 -4.99
CA TYR A 238 -5.74 -16.24 -5.64
C TYR A 238 -6.76 -17.09 -6.37
N SER A 239 -6.56 -17.23 -7.68
CA SER A 239 -7.35 -18.07 -8.56
C SER A 239 -6.49 -18.57 -9.70
N PRO A 240 -6.74 -19.78 -10.23
CA PRO A 240 -6.05 -20.30 -11.43
C PRO A 240 -6.25 -19.42 -12.67
N ASP A 241 -7.34 -18.68 -12.72
CA ASP A 241 -7.72 -17.84 -13.86
C ASP A 241 -8.45 -16.55 -13.43
N ALA A 242 -8.59 -15.64 -14.38
CA ALA A 242 -9.25 -14.36 -14.18
C ALA A 242 -10.76 -14.48 -13.87
N VAL A 243 -11.43 -15.51 -14.39
CA VAL A 243 -12.87 -15.73 -14.17
C VAL A 243 -13.11 -16.15 -12.74
N GLY A 244 -12.30 -17.07 -12.23
CA GLY A 244 -12.33 -17.47 -10.83
C GLY A 244 -12.01 -16.33 -9.87
N ALA A 245 -11.01 -15.49 -10.19
CA ALA A 245 -10.70 -14.31 -9.41
C ALA A 245 -11.90 -13.34 -9.35
N LEU A 246 -12.56 -13.10 -10.48
CA LEU A 246 -13.75 -12.25 -10.53
C LEU A 246 -14.91 -12.82 -9.70
N ARG A 247 -15.16 -14.13 -9.76
CA ARG A 247 -16.16 -14.79 -8.92
C ARG A 247 -15.87 -14.61 -7.44
N GLN A 248 -14.61 -14.78 -7.02
CA GLN A 248 -14.21 -14.55 -5.63
C GLN A 248 -14.46 -13.10 -5.21
N MET A 249 -14.11 -12.11 -6.05
CA MET A 249 -14.37 -10.68 -5.79
C MET A 249 -15.86 -10.40 -5.64
N GLN A 250 -16.71 -11.01 -6.48
CA GLN A 250 -18.17 -10.86 -6.40
C GLN A 250 -18.73 -11.46 -5.10
N SER A 251 -18.31 -12.68 -4.74
CA SER A 251 -18.72 -13.31 -3.48
C SER A 251 -18.20 -12.52 -2.27
N PHE A 252 -16.96 -12.06 -2.31
CA PHE A 252 -16.40 -11.22 -1.25
C PHE A 252 -17.21 -9.93 -1.04
N THR A 253 -17.59 -9.27 -2.12
CA THR A 253 -18.40 -8.04 -2.07
C THR A 253 -19.81 -8.30 -1.55
N ARG A 254 -20.43 -9.41 -1.95
CA ARG A 254 -21.81 -9.75 -1.58
C ARG A 254 -21.93 -10.33 -0.18
N ASP A 255 -20.99 -11.22 0.21
CA ASP A 255 -21.14 -12.08 1.37
C ASP A 255 -20.19 -11.73 2.53
N VAL A 256 -19.02 -11.13 2.24
CA VAL A 256 -18.01 -10.82 3.26
C VAL A 256 -18.08 -9.35 3.71
N ILE A 257 -18.09 -8.40 2.77
CA ILE A 257 -18.08 -6.97 3.13
C ILE A 257 -19.25 -6.62 4.07
N PRO A 258 -20.54 -6.96 3.77
CA PRO A 258 -21.63 -6.59 4.64
C PRO A 258 -21.58 -7.25 6.01
N ALA A 259 -20.84 -8.35 6.15
CA ALA A 259 -20.68 -9.04 7.43
C ALA A 259 -19.57 -8.44 8.30
N VAL A 260 -18.74 -7.54 7.77
CA VAL A 260 -17.61 -6.89 8.50
C VAL A 260 -17.95 -5.43 8.84
N THR A 261 -18.71 -4.76 8.00
CA THR A 261 -19.20 -3.38 8.20
C THR A 261 -20.45 -3.36 9.08
#